data_55136f76f41cf7bb7f0f6d3d50a4cc39
#
_entry.id   55136f76f41cf7bb7f0f6d3d50a4cc39
#
_cell.length_a   1.000
_cell.length_b   1.000
_cell.length_c   1.000
_cell.angle_alpha   90.00
_cell.angle_beta   90.00
_cell.angle_gamma   90.00
#
_symmetry.space_group_name_H-M   'P 1'
#
loop_
_entity.id
_entity.type
_entity.pdbx_description
1 polymer ?
#
loop_
_entity_poly.entity_id
_entity_poly.type
_entity_poly.pdbx_seq_one_letter_code
_entity_poly.pdbx_strand_id
1 'polypeptide(L)'
;MTQINEQRLVDHFCDLVKIDSESRNEKAIAEALAEQLGELGFDVHKLAVPEEVSNGFNIYARLDGTLPGSTVFSCHMDTVTPGIGIEPIIEDGIIRSKGNTILGGDDKSGIAAIMEAVRVIQAEGQAHKTIEIAFTVFEEGGLFGSLNFDMSYIQSEHAIVLDTGGPIGTIVNAAPGQQKIVAKIKGRPAHAGLAPEEGISAIQVAADAITKMNLLRIDEETTANVGIVEGGQATNIVMPELKVVAEARSLNDEKLTAQVEHMISTFQESAKQFGAEVEIESTRAYDAFVIADDHPHILSIK
;
A
#
# COMPACT_ATOMS: atom_id res chain seq x y z
N MET A 1 -7.45 -23.16 27.28
CA MET A 1 -7.29 -22.58 25.95
C MET A 1 -8.33 -21.49 25.84
N THR A 2 -7.90 -20.30 25.54
CA THR A 2 -8.73 -19.12 25.27
C THR A 2 -9.69 -19.47 24.15
N GLN A 3 -11.00 -19.34 24.36
CA GLN A 3 -11.98 -19.72 23.35
C GLN A 3 -12.46 -18.46 22.61
N ILE A 4 -12.04 -18.33 21.35
CA ILE A 4 -12.55 -17.30 20.44
C ILE A 4 -14.05 -17.54 20.23
N ASN A 5 -14.84 -16.47 20.26
CA ASN A 5 -16.24 -16.55 19.88
C ASN A 5 -16.38 -16.38 18.36
N GLU A 6 -16.36 -17.51 17.65
CA GLU A 6 -16.41 -17.53 16.17
C GLU A 6 -17.64 -16.79 15.62
N GLN A 7 -18.81 -16.95 16.24
CA GLN A 7 -20.01 -16.26 15.76
C GLN A 7 -19.88 -14.75 15.89
N ARG A 8 -19.37 -14.25 17.03
CA ARG A 8 -19.16 -12.81 17.24
C ARG A 8 -18.13 -12.25 16.27
N LEU A 9 -17.04 -13.00 16.02
CA LEU A 9 -16.00 -12.61 15.05
C LEU A 9 -16.59 -12.47 13.64
N VAL A 10 -17.37 -13.47 13.20
CA VAL A 10 -18.01 -13.48 11.89
C VAL A 10 -19.04 -12.36 11.75
N ASP A 11 -19.90 -12.19 12.77
CA ASP A 11 -20.91 -11.13 12.77
C ASP A 11 -20.26 -9.75 12.71
N HIS A 12 -19.21 -9.52 13.50
CA HIS A 12 -18.48 -8.27 13.51
C HIS A 12 -17.80 -7.99 12.16
N PHE A 13 -17.13 -8.98 11.56
CA PHE A 13 -16.59 -8.86 10.22
C PHE A 13 -17.67 -8.49 9.18
N CYS A 14 -18.80 -9.20 9.22
CA CYS A 14 -19.92 -8.92 8.32
C CYS A 14 -20.49 -7.51 8.52
N ASP A 15 -20.49 -6.98 9.73
CA ASP A 15 -20.95 -5.61 10.00
C ASP A 15 -19.94 -4.57 9.51
N LEU A 16 -18.63 -4.81 9.67
CA LEU A 16 -17.59 -3.93 9.16
C LEU A 16 -17.61 -3.82 7.63
N VAL A 17 -17.79 -4.94 6.90
CA VAL A 17 -17.78 -4.89 5.43
C VAL A 17 -19.01 -4.21 4.85
N LYS A 18 -20.13 -4.12 5.57
CA LYS A 18 -21.32 -3.36 5.17
C LYS A 18 -21.13 -1.85 5.24
N ILE A 19 -20.15 -1.37 5.99
CA ILE A 19 -19.82 0.05 6.04
C ILE A 19 -19.00 0.41 4.80
N ASP A 20 -19.57 1.24 3.93
CA ASP A 20 -18.90 1.71 2.73
C ASP A 20 -17.62 2.47 3.09
N SER A 21 -16.49 2.08 2.49
CA SER A 21 -15.17 2.66 2.77
C SER A 21 -14.20 2.56 1.59
N GLU A 22 -14.67 2.77 0.36
CA GLU A 22 -13.72 2.89 -0.76
C GLU A 22 -12.69 3.97 -0.45
N SER A 23 -11.45 3.75 -0.90
CA SER A 23 -10.31 4.67 -0.68
C SER A 23 -10.71 6.14 -0.85
N ARG A 24 -10.33 7.01 0.06
CA ARG A 24 -10.68 8.42 0.25
C ARG A 24 -12.06 8.68 0.88
N ASN A 25 -12.89 7.66 1.13
CA ASN A 25 -14.25 7.81 1.66
C ASN A 25 -14.45 7.00 2.96
N GLU A 26 -13.45 7.02 3.84
CA GLU A 26 -13.38 6.15 5.02
C GLU A 26 -14.02 6.74 6.29
N LYS A 27 -14.64 7.93 6.22
CA LYS A 27 -15.17 8.61 7.42
C LYS A 27 -16.10 7.72 8.24
N ALA A 28 -17.04 7.03 7.57
CA ALA A 28 -18.04 6.23 8.28
C ALA A 28 -17.40 5.05 9.05
N ILE A 29 -16.46 4.33 8.44
CA ILE A 29 -15.75 3.22 9.09
C ILE A 29 -14.82 3.73 10.20
N ALA A 30 -14.12 4.86 9.98
CA ALA A 30 -13.24 5.44 10.98
C ALA A 30 -14.01 5.89 12.24
N GLU A 31 -15.19 6.51 12.07
CA GLU A 31 -16.03 6.89 13.22
C GLU A 31 -16.53 5.64 13.97
N ALA A 32 -17.01 4.62 13.26
CA ALA A 32 -17.49 3.38 13.88
C ALA A 32 -16.39 2.64 14.65
N LEU A 33 -15.18 2.56 14.08
CA LEU A 33 -14.05 1.89 14.74
C LEU A 33 -13.53 2.68 15.94
N ALA A 34 -13.49 4.03 15.85
CA ALA A 34 -13.10 4.86 16.97
C ALA A 34 -14.07 4.70 18.16
N GLU A 35 -15.38 4.62 17.90
CA GLU A 35 -16.41 4.35 18.93
C GLU A 35 -16.22 2.97 19.56
N GLN A 36 -16.09 1.93 18.74
CA GLN A 36 -15.92 0.54 19.22
C GLN A 36 -14.63 0.35 20.02
N LEU A 37 -13.52 0.99 19.64
CA LEU A 37 -12.27 0.96 20.41
C LEU A 37 -12.45 1.65 21.76
N GLY A 38 -13.18 2.77 21.79
CA GLY A 38 -13.53 3.45 23.04
C GLY A 38 -14.37 2.58 23.97
N GLU A 39 -15.36 1.83 23.44
CA GLU A 39 -16.16 0.86 24.20
C GLU A 39 -15.32 -0.30 24.78
N LEU A 40 -14.23 -0.67 24.08
CA LEU A 40 -13.25 -1.66 24.57
C LEU A 40 -12.25 -1.08 25.58
N GLY A 41 -12.38 0.21 25.94
CA GLY A 41 -11.55 0.87 26.96
C GLY A 41 -10.23 1.40 26.46
N PHE A 42 -10.04 1.52 25.15
CA PHE A 42 -8.88 2.20 24.59
C PHE A 42 -8.98 3.73 24.79
N ASP A 43 -7.84 4.35 25.00
CA ASP A 43 -7.66 5.79 24.81
C ASP A 43 -7.49 6.04 23.30
N VAL A 44 -8.47 6.71 22.68
CA VAL A 44 -8.59 6.81 21.22
C VAL A 44 -8.28 8.21 20.74
N HIS A 45 -7.37 8.34 19.78
CA HIS A 45 -6.99 9.58 19.11
C HIS A 45 -7.33 9.52 17.62
N LYS A 46 -8.12 10.50 17.16
CA LYS A 46 -8.45 10.71 15.75
C LYS A 46 -7.38 11.62 15.13
N LEU A 47 -6.53 11.06 14.28
CA LEU A 47 -5.43 11.77 13.65
C LEU A 47 -5.86 12.26 12.27
N ALA A 48 -6.06 13.57 12.13
CA ALA A 48 -6.50 14.16 10.89
C ALA A 48 -5.49 13.93 9.75
N VAL A 49 -6.01 13.69 8.55
CA VAL A 49 -5.23 13.64 7.31
C VAL A 49 -5.70 14.77 6.37
N PRO A 50 -4.88 15.18 5.37
CA PRO A 50 -5.34 16.14 4.36
C PRO A 50 -6.61 15.69 3.62
N GLU A 51 -7.49 16.61 3.25
CA GLU A 51 -8.74 16.29 2.53
C GLU A 51 -8.52 15.59 1.19
N GLU A 52 -7.39 15.86 0.54
CA GLU A 52 -6.98 15.16 -0.69
C GLU A 52 -6.57 13.70 -0.46
N VAL A 53 -6.27 13.32 0.79
CA VAL A 53 -5.99 11.94 1.18
C VAL A 53 -7.29 11.21 1.49
N SER A 54 -8.10 11.72 2.42
CA SER A 54 -9.36 11.08 2.82
C SER A 54 -10.32 12.08 3.46
N ASN A 55 -11.62 11.78 3.37
CA ASN A 55 -12.66 12.45 4.16
C ASN A 55 -12.73 11.94 5.61
N GLY A 56 -11.95 10.89 5.92
CA GLY A 56 -11.82 10.27 7.24
C GLY A 56 -10.60 10.76 8.02
N PHE A 57 -10.08 9.91 8.88
CA PHE A 57 -8.90 10.16 9.71
C PHE A 57 -8.23 8.83 10.07
N ASN A 58 -6.93 8.86 10.36
CA ASN A 58 -6.24 7.72 10.96
C ASN A 58 -6.64 7.57 12.43
N ILE A 59 -6.62 6.36 12.94
CA ILE A 59 -6.90 6.06 14.34
C ILE A 59 -5.62 5.60 15.02
N TYR A 60 -5.21 6.28 16.07
CA TYR A 60 -4.34 5.72 17.09
C TYR A 60 -5.16 5.40 18.32
N ALA A 61 -4.98 4.20 18.89
CA ALA A 61 -5.64 3.85 20.13
C ALA A 61 -4.70 3.03 21.02
N ARG A 62 -4.81 3.21 22.35
CA ARG A 62 -3.94 2.59 23.34
C ARG A 62 -4.75 1.97 24.46
N LEU A 63 -4.44 0.71 24.77
CA LEU A 63 -4.95 -0.02 25.94
C LEU A 63 -3.76 -0.43 26.82
N ASP A 64 -3.65 0.16 27.99
CA ASP A 64 -2.56 -0.15 28.91
C ASP A 64 -2.67 -1.57 29.46
N GLY A 65 -1.56 -2.28 29.42
CA GLY A 65 -1.42 -3.62 29.95
C GLY A 65 -0.68 -3.64 31.28
N THR A 66 -0.72 -4.80 31.96
CA THR A 66 -0.03 -5.02 33.23
C THR A 66 1.33 -5.69 33.05
N LEU A 67 1.62 -6.25 31.89
CA LEU A 67 2.91 -6.84 31.56
C LEU A 67 3.84 -5.80 30.90
N PRO A 68 5.16 -5.91 31.08
CA PRO A 68 6.11 -5.00 30.48
C PRO A 68 6.14 -5.11 28.95
N GLY A 69 6.31 -3.96 28.29
CA GLY A 69 6.39 -3.84 26.83
C GLY A 69 5.06 -3.51 26.17
N SER A 70 5.12 -3.24 24.89
CA SER A 70 3.98 -2.90 24.04
C SER A 70 4.11 -3.54 22.66
N THR A 71 3.00 -3.60 21.94
CA THR A 71 2.94 -4.04 20.54
C THR A 71 1.88 -3.19 19.83
N VAL A 72 2.20 -2.63 18.67
CA VAL A 72 1.21 -1.99 17.81
C VAL A 72 0.70 -2.97 16.76
N PHE A 73 -0.62 -3.03 16.61
CA PHE A 73 -1.31 -3.74 15.54
C PHE A 73 -1.79 -2.72 14.51
N SER A 74 -1.53 -2.99 13.25
CA SER A 74 -1.90 -2.09 12.16
C SER A 74 -2.72 -2.82 11.11
N CYS A 75 -3.76 -2.14 10.63
CA CYS A 75 -4.63 -2.51 9.52
C CYS A 75 -5.03 -1.25 8.77
N HIS A 76 -5.50 -1.39 7.52
CA HIS A 76 -6.14 -0.29 6.83
C HIS A 76 -7.66 -0.41 6.84
N MET A 77 -8.34 0.74 6.71
CA MET A 77 -9.80 0.84 6.80
C MET A 77 -10.47 0.93 5.43
N ASP A 78 -9.72 1.33 4.41
CA ASP A 78 -10.23 1.48 3.05
C ASP A 78 -10.30 0.14 2.31
N THR A 79 -11.02 0.17 1.20
CA THR A 79 -11.13 -0.96 0.26
C THR A 79 -11.04 -0.45 -1.17
N VAL A 80 -10.60 -1.34 -2.07
CA VAL A 80 -10.65 -1.09 -3.52
C VAL A 80 -12.07 -1.04 -4.06
N THR A 81 -12.22 -0.53 -5.29
CA THR A 81 -13.49 -0.51 -6.02
C THR A 81 -13.71 -1.80 -6.82
N PRO A 82 -14.96 -2.28 -6.99
CA PRO A 82 -16.23 -1.75 -6.47
C PRO A 82 -16.52 -2.25 -5.05
N GLY A 83 -16.63 -1.35 -4.08
CA GLY A 83 -16.78 -1.65 -2.65
C GLY A 83 -18.00 -0.99 -1.98
N ILE A 84 -18.96 -0.48 -2.75
CA ILE A 84 -20.17 0.18 -2.21
C ILE A 84 -21.33 -0.80 -2.12
N GLY A 85 -22.02 -0.81 -0.98
CA GLY A 85 -23.21 -1.64 -0.74
C GLY A 85 -22.89 -3.12 -0.67
N ILE A 86 -21.79 -3.50 -0.04
CA ILE A 86 -21.40 -4.91 0.14
C ILE A 86 -22.45 -5.65 0.95
N GLU A 87 -22.99 -6.75 0.39
CA GLU A 87 -23.87 -7.68 1.08
C GLU A 87 -23.11 -8.99 1.35
N PRO A 88 -22.59 -9.22 2.57
CA PRO A 88 -21.91 -10.47 2.89
C PRO A 88 -22.91 -11.61 3.00
N ILE A 89 -22.59 -12.76 2.39
CA ILE A 89 -23.33 -14.02 2.52
C ILE A 89 -22.41 -15.12 3.02
N ILE A 90 -22.95 -16.04 3.79
CA ILE A 90 -22.21 -17.17 4.34
C ILE A 90 -22.76 -18.44 3.73
N GLU A 91 -21.95 -19.14 2.94
CA GLU A 91 -22.32 -20.41 2.29
C GLU A 91 -21.20 -21.43 2.49
N ASP A 92 -21.53 -22.59 2.98
CA ASP A 92 -20.57 -23.69 3.21
C ASP A 92 -19.34 -23.30 4.05
N GLY A 93 -19.54 -22.43 5.05
CA GLY A 93 -18.45 -21.94 5.91
C GLY A 93 -17.54 -20.88 5.27
N ILE A 94 -17.91 -20.35 4.10
CA ILE A 94 -17.18 -19.32 3.38
C ILE A 94 -18.02 -18.04 3.33
N ILE A 95 -17.40 -16.91 3.67
CA ILE A 95 -18.01 -15.60 3.53
C ILE A 95 -17.68 -15.05 2.13
N ARG A 96 -18.70 -14.61 1.41
CA ARG A 96 -18.58 -14.02 0.07
C ARG A 96 -19.38 -12.73 -0.03
N SER A 97 -19.05 -11.87 -0.97
CA SER A 97 -19.93 -10.78 -1.38
C SER A 97 -21.00 -11.31 -2.33
N LYS A 98 -22.24 -10.88 -2.13
CA LYS A 98 -23.34 -11.10 -3.06
C LYS A 98 -23.29 -10.05 -4.17
N GLY A 99 -23.34 -10.48 -5.41
CA GLY A 99 -23.33 -9.58 -6.58
C GLY A 99 -21.93 -9.31 -7.11
N ASN A 100 -21.66 -8.06 -7.50
CA ASN A 100 -20.47 -7.69 -8.27
C ASN A 100 -19.44 -6.87 -7.47
N THR A 101 -19.63 -6.71 -6.15
CA THR A 101 -18.67 -6.01 -5.30
C THR A 101 -17.56 -6.95 -4.84
N ILE A 102 -16.44 -6.37 -4.41
CA ILE A 102 -15.46 -7.06 -3.57
C ILE A 102 -16.10 -7.42 -2.22
N LEU A 103 -15.46 -8.29 -1.42
CA LEU A 103 -15.92 -8.57 -0.05
C LEU A 103 -15.40 -7.53 0.96
N GLY A 104 -14.25 -6.92 0.70
CA GLY A 104 -13.59 -6.02 1.64
C GLY A 104 -12.94 -6.76 2.82
N GLY A 105 -12.50 -8.01 2.59
CA GLY A 105 -11.77 -8.79 3.59
C GLY A 105 -10.40 -8.21 3.90
N ASP A 106 -9.79 -7.63 2.91
CA ASP A 106 -8.58 -6.82 2.94
C ASP A 106 -8.98 -5.38 3.29
N ASP A 107 -8.65 -4.82 4.46
CA ASP A 107 -8.03 -5.50 5.63
C ASP A 107 -8.99 -5.56 6.83
N LYS A 108 -10.32 -5.49 6.59
CA LYS A 108 -11.34 -5.57 7.66
C LYS A 108 -11.33 -6.91 8.41
N SER A 109 -10.76 -7.97 7.80
CA SER A 109 -10.58 -9.24 8.50
C SER A 109 -9.51 -9.13 9.59
N GLY A 110 -8.43 -8.41 9.35
CA GLY A 110 -7.42 -8.10 10.35
C GLY A 110 -8.01 -7.25 11.49
N ILE A 111 -8.78 -6.20 11.14
CA ILE A 111 -9.47 -5.37 12.14
C ILE A 111 -10.38 -6.23 13.04
N ALA A 112 -11.23 -7.07 12.44
CA ALA A 112 -12.14 -7.92 13.20
C ALA A 112 -11.39 -8.91 14.12
N ALA A 113 -10.29 -9.48 13.65
CA ALA A 113 -9.44 -10.41 14.42
C ALA A 113 -8.79 -9.73 15.63
N ILE A 114 -8.24 -8.53 15.46
CA ILE A 114 -7.65 -7.75 16.55
C ILE A 114 -8.70 -7.42 17.61
N MET A 115 -9.85 -6.91 17.18
CA MET A 115 -10.94 -6.53 18.09
C MET A 115 -11.49 -7.74 18.88
N GLU A 116 -11.62 -8.89 18.23
CA GLU A 116 -12.02 -10.13 18.93
C GLU A 116 -10.96 -10.60 19.91
N ALA A 117 -9.68 -10.56 19.55
CA ALA A 117 -8.60 -10.93 20.45
C ALA A 117 -8.60 -10.06 21.73
N VAL A 118 -8.82 -8.76 21.61
CA VAL A 118 -8.94 -7.86 22.76
C VAL A 118 -10.15 -8.22 23.63
N ARG A 119 -11.32 -8.47 23.03
CA ARG A 119 -12.53 -8.89 23.78
C ARG A 119 -12.30 -10.17 24.59
N VAL A 120 -11.59 -11.13 23.99
CA VAL A 120 -11.27 -12.40 24.67
C VAL A 120 -10.32 -12.18 25.84
N ILE A 121 -9.23 -11.43 25.65
CA ILE A 121 -8.25 -11.10 26.70
C ILE A 121 -8.96 -10.42 27.89
N GLN A 122 -9.84 -9.46 27.62
CA GLN A 122 -10.59 -8.74 28.64
C GLN A 122 -11.60 -9.64 29.36
N ALA A 123 -12.38 -10.45 28.63
CA ALA A 123 -13.38 -11.35 29.18
C ALA A 123 -12.76 -12.40 30.11
N GLU A 124 -11.55 -12.85 29.84
CA GLU A 124 -10.81 -13.81 30.66
C GLU A 124 -9.97 -13.17 31.76
N GLY A 125 -9.89 -11.82 31.79
CA GLY A 125 -9.05 -11.08 32.75
C GLY A 125 -7.56 -11.40 32.60
N GLN A 126 -7.10 -11.71 31.40
CA GLN A 126 -5.71 -12.06 31.15
C GLN A 126 -4.79 -10.84 31.29
N ALA A 127 -3.65 -11.05 31.93
CA ALA A 127 -2.59 -10.06 31.92
C ALA A 127 -2.00 -9.96 30.49
N HIS A 128 -1.86 -8.73 29.98
CA HIS A 128 -1.33 -8.47 28.64
C HIS A 128 -0.33 -7.32 28.65
N LYS A 129 0.49 -7.23 27.62
CA LYS A 129 1.31 -6.05 27.34
C LYS A 129 0.40 -4.89 26.89
N THR A 130 0.90 -3.68 26.93
CA THR A 130 0.19 -2.56 26.30
C THR A 130 -0.08 -2.85 24.83
N ILE A 131 -1.32 -2.65 24.42
CA ILE A 131 -1.78 -2.83 23.02
C ILE A 131 -1.95 -1.45 22.42
N GLU A 132 -1.28 -1.21 21.32
CA GLU A 132 -1.46 -0.02 20.50
C GLU A 132 -2.12 -0.44 19.17
N ILE A 133 -3.00 0.43 18.66
CA ILE A 133 -3.69 0.26 17.39
C ILE A 133 -3.30 1.42 16.48
N ALA A 134 -2.99 1.12 15.22
CA ALA A 134 -2.79 2.08 14.15
C ALA A 134 -3.66 1.67 12.97
N PHE A 135 -4.89 2.19 12.88
CA PHE A 135 -5.73 1.98 11.72
C PHE A 135 -5.61 3.17 10.78
N THR A 136 -5.31 2.90 9.51
CA THR A 136 -5.02 3.92 8.51
C THR A 136 -6.09 4.01 7.43
N VAL A 137 -6.23 5.19 6.84
CA VAL A 137 -7.03 5.44 5.65
C VAL A 137 -6.16 5.31 4.40
N PHE A 138 -6.77 5.15 3.23
CA PHE A 138 -6.18 5.22 1.90
C PHE A 138 -4.82 4.51 1.78
N GLU A 139 -4.80 3.24 2.13
CA GLU A 139 -3.66 2.34 1.93
C GLU A 139 -3.54 1.94 0.48
N GLU A 140 -4.65 1.48 -0.14
CA GLU A 140 -4.77 0.84 -1.45
C GLU A 140 -4.33 1.73 -2.62
N GLY A 141 -4.28 3.03 -2.41
CA GLY A 141 -3.80 3.99 -3.40
C GLY A 141 -2.30 4.32 -3.31
N GLY A 142 -1.59 3.79 -2.31
CA GLY A 142 -0.16 3.99 -2.10
C GLY A 142 0.24 4.46 -0.70
N LEU A 143 -0.33 3.88 0.33
CA LEU A 143 0.05 4.06 1.74
C LEU A 143 -0.18 5.51 2.26
N PHE A 144 -1.10 6.26 1.64
CA PHE A 144 -1.24 7.70 1.94
C PHE A 144 -1.64 7.96 3.40
N GLY A 145 -2.44 7.09 4.01
CA GLY A 145 -2.79 7.20 5.42
C GLY A 145 -1.57 7.06 6.33
N SER A 146 -0.77 6.03 6.13
CA SER A 146 0.43 5.80 6.95
C SER A 146 1.50 6.86 6.74
N LEU A 147 1.65 7.40 5.52
CA LEU A 147 2.55 8.53 5.24
C LEU A 147 2.15 9.81 5.98
N ASN A 148 0.86 9.95 6.34
CA ASN A 148 0.33 11.06 7.12
C ASN A 148 0.04 10.70 8.59
N PHE A 149 0.54 9.56 9.06
CA PHE A 149 0.38 9.14 10.44
C PHE A 149 1.42 9.84 11.34
N ASP A 150 0.95 10.45 12.43
CA ASP A 150 1.87 11.03 13.42
C ASP A 150 2.52 9.92 14.25
N MET A 151 3.71 9.52 13.85
CA MET A 151 4.47 8.44 14.48
C MET A 151 4.86 8.73 15.93
N SER A 152 4.75 9.99 16.43
CA SER A 152 5.04 10.33 17.82
C SER A 152 4.06 9.70 18.82
N TYR A 153 2.89 9.27 18.36
CA TYR A 153 1.92 8.54 19.18
C TYR A 153 2.37 7.10 19.48
N ILE A 154 3.07 6.44 18.54
CA ILE A 154 3.48 5.04 18.68
C ILE A 154 4.67 4.95 19.62
N GLN A 155 4.55 4.15 20.68
CA GLN A 155 5.59 3.89 21.66
C GLN A 155 6.16 2.47 21.55
N SER A 156 5.48 1.60 20.83
CA SER A 156 5.91 0.23 20.58
C SER A 156 7.12 0.18 19.65
N GLU A 157 8.12 -0.64 19.99
CA GLU A 157 9.26 -0.93 19.12
C GLU A 157 8.93 -1.94 18.02
N HIS A 158 7.79 -2.63 18.15
CA HIS A 158 7.37 -3.72 17.25
C HIS A 158 5.96 -3.52 16.76
N ALA A 159 5.77 -3.76 15.47
CA ALA A 159 4.47 -3.73 14.81
C ALA A 159 4.09 -5.11 14.25
N ILE A 160 2.80 -5.42 14.29
CA ILE A 160 2.18 -6.53 13.57
C ILE A 160 1.15 -5.93 12.62
N VAL A 161 1.41 -6.07 11.32
CA VAL A 161 0.52 -5.61 10.24
C VAL A 161 -0.22 -6.85 9.72
N LEU A 162 -1.55 -6.84 9.76
CA LEU A 162 -2.37 -8.01 9.39
C LEU A 162 -2.85 -7.94 7.93
N ASP A 163 -2.01 -7.42 7.07
CA ASP A 163 -2.29 -7.12 5.67
C ASP A 163 -1.32 -7.91 4.76
N THR A 164 -1.40 -9.24 4.82
CA THR A 164 -0.59 -10.09 3.93
C THR A 164 -1.38 -11.27 3.38
N GLY A 165 -1.15 -11.59 2.12
CA GLY A 165 -1.70 -12.78 1.48
C GLY A 165 -0.98 -14.06 1.91
N GLY A 166 -1.62 -15.20 1.62
CA GLY A 166 -1.06 -16.52 1.85
C GLY A 166 -1.82 -17.35 2.89
N PRO A 167 -1.33 -18.54 3.24
CA PRO A 167 -1.92 -19.36 4.30
C PRO A 167 -1.87 -18.67 5.67
N ILE A 168 -2.89 -18.90 6.50
CA ILE A 168 -2.90 -18.40 7.89
C ILE A 168 -1.64 -18.91 8.62
N GLY A 169 -0.97 -17.99 9.33
CA GLY A 169 0.30 -18.26 10.01
C GLY A 169 1.54 -17.91 9.18
N THR A 170 1.36 -17.41 7.95
CA THR A 170 2.48 -16.84 7.19
C THR A 170 2.95 -15.56 7.88
N ILE A 171 4.26 -15.44 8.10
CA ILE A 171 4.90 -14.23 8.61
C ILE A 171 5.79 -13.69 7.51
N VAL A 172 5.49 -12.47 7.04
CA VAL A 172 6.33 -11.72 6.11
C VAL A 172 7.28 -10.85 6.92
N ASN A 173 8.54 -11.24 6.96
CA ASN A 173 9.58 -10.57 7.74
C ASN A 173 10.55 -9.75 6.87
N ALA A 174 10.26 -9.63 5.56
CA ALA A 174 11.04 -8.81 4.65
C ALA A 174 10.13 -8.22 3.56
N ALA A 175 10.29 -6.95 3.25
CA ALA A 175 9.65 -6.29 2.11
C ALA A 175 10.64 -5.39 1.37
N PRO A 176 10.55 -5.33 0.01
CA PRO A 176 11.47 -4.50 -0.77
C PRO A 176 11.14 -3.02 -0.62
N GLY A 177 12.15 -2.17 -0.70
CA GLY A 177 11.96 -0.75 -0.94
C GLY A 177 11.49 -0.50 -2.36
N GLN A 178 10.79 0.61 -2.58
CA GLN A 178 10.27 1.01 -3.88
C GLN A 178 10.70 2.42 -4.25
N GLN A 179 11.10 2.60 -5.51
CA GLN A 179 11.35 3.92 -6.07
C GLN A 179 10.61 4.07 -7.40
N LYS A 180 9.84 5.14 -7.51
CA LYS A 180 9.08 5.53 -8.70
C LYS A 180 9.91 6.47 -9.56
N ILE A 181 9.82 6.29 -10.87
CA ILE A 181 10.49 7.13 -11.87
C ILE A 181 9.42 7.64 -12.83
N VAL A 182 9.39 8.94 -13.05
CA VAL A 182 8.57 9.61 -14.08
C VAL A 182 9.47 10.32 -15.05
N ALA A 183 9.51 9.85 -16.29
CA ALA A 183 10.28 10.48 -17.37
C ALA A 183 9.32 11.18 -18.35
N LYS A 184 9.50 12.49 -18.53
CA LYS A 184 8.78 13.31 -19.52
C LYS A 184 9.72 13.60 -20.67
N ILE A 185 9.51 12.96 -21.81
CA ILE A 185 10.34 13.07 -23.00
C ILE A 185 9.74 14.13 -23.92
N LYS A 186 10.55 15.12 -24.31
CA LYS A 186 10.18 16.20 -25.23
C LYS A 186 11.01 16.09 -26.51
N GLY A 187 10.34 15.76 -27.61
CA GLY A 187 10.87 15.75 -28.94
C GLY A 187 10.44 17.01 -29.72
N ARG A 188 10.19 16.84 -31.03
CA ARG A 188 9.76 17.92 -31.92
C ARG A 188 8.69 17.42 -32.88
N PRO A 189 7.54 18.10 -33.00
CA PRO A 189 6.49 17.71 -33.93
C PRO A 189 6.93 17.97 -35.38
N ALA A 190 6.44 17.14 -36.28
CA ALA A 190 6.52 17.32 -37.73
C ALA A 190 5.37 16.59 -38.42
N HIS A 191 5.08 16.91 -39.67
CA HIS A 191 4.08 16.17 -40.44
C HIS A 191 4.65 14.82 -40.87
N ALA A 192 4.09 13.72 -40.34
CA ALA A 192 4.66 12.39 -40.48
C ALA A 192 4.74 11.88 -41.97
N GLY A 193 3.91 12.41 -42.87
CA GLY A 193 3.89 12.03 -44.25
C GLY A 193 4.61 13.02 -45.21
N LEU A 194 4.97 14.23 -44.77
CA LEU A 194 5.56 15.26 -45.62
C LEU A 194 7.01 15.57 -45.27
N ALA A 195 7.31 15.66 -43.99
CA ALA A 195 8.65 16.06 -43.52
C ALA A 195 8.95 15.37 -42.15
N PRO A 196 8.89 14.02 -42.05
CA PRO A 196 9.16 13.32 -40.82
C PRO A 196 10.56 13.51 -40.28
N GLU A 197 11.53 13.80 -41.16
CA GLU A 197 12.94 14.09 -40.83
C GLU A 197 13.16 15.39 -40.06
N GLU A 198 12.21 16.32 -40.10
CA GLU A 198 12.22 17.52 -39.28
C GLU A 198 11.78 17.29 -37.84
N GLY A 199 11.14 16.15 -37.58
CA GLY A 199 10.63 15.77 -36.27
C GLY A 199 11.63 15.03 -35.40
N ILE A 200 11.35 14.98 -34.09
CA ILE A 200 12.02 14.11 -33.11
C ILE A 200 10.92 13.34 -32.38
N SER A 201 10.87 12.03 -32.59
CA SER A 201 9.82 11.18 -32.09
C SER A 201 10.06 10.77 -30.64
N ALA A 202 9.27 11.29 -29.70
CA ALA A 202 9.36 10.96 -28.28
C ALA A 202 9.15 9.47 -28.00
N ILE A 203 8.26 8.78 -28.77
CA ILE A 203 8.04 7.34 -28.61
C ILE A 203 9.26 6.52 -29.06
N GLN A 204 10.01 6.96 -30.06
CA GLN A 204 11.25 6.28 -30.48
C GLN A 204 12.34 6.44 -29.43
N VAL A 205 12.45 7.61 -28.79
CA VAL A 205 13.36 7.83 -27.67
C VAL A 205 13.02 6.91 -26.50
N ALA A 206 11.74 6.83 -26.13
CA ALA A 206 11.28 5.93 -25.06
C ALA A 206 11.55 4.45 -25.39
N ALA A 207 11.26 4.02 -26.61
CA ALA A 207 11.49 2.64 -27.04
C ALA A 207 12.98 2.26 -26.99
N ASP A 208 13.88 3.16 -27.45
CA ASP A 208 15.32 2.96 -27.38
C ASP A 208 15.80 2.87 -25.92
N ALA A 209 15.31 3.74 -25.02
CA ALA A 209 15.63 3.69 -23.60
C ALA A 209 15.14 2.38 -22.96
N ILE A 210 13.89 2.00 -23.19
CA ILE A 210 13.25 0.81 -22.59
C ILE A 210 13.98 -0.46 -23.05
N THR A 211 14.42 -0.55 -24.31
CA THR A 211 15.16 -1.73 -24.81
C THR A 211 16.56 -1.89 -24.19
N LYS A 212 17.10 -0.84 -23.62
CA LYS A 212 18.39 -0.84 -22.93
C LYS A 212 18.27 -1.12 -21.43
N MET A 213 17.06 -1.02 -20.87
CA MET A 213 16.82 -1.23 -19.44
C MET A 213 16.84 -2.71 -19.08
N ASN A 214 17.34 -3.00 -17.87
CA ASN A 214 17.06 -4.25 -17.20
C ASN A 214 15.67 -4.14 -16.56
N LEU A 215 14.72 -5.00 -16.97
CA LEU A 215 13.33 -4.95 -16.52
C LEU A 215 12.84 -6.32 -16.04
N LEU A 216 11.68 -6.30 -15.37
CA LEU A 216 11.01 -7.44 -14.75
C LEU A 216 11.86 -8.02 -13.60
N ARG A 217 12.14 -9.31 -13.60
CA ARG A 217 12.97 -9.95 -12.58
C ARG A 217 14.45 -9.81 -12.96
N ILE A 218 15.19 -8.99 -12.22
CA ILE A 218 16.60 -8.68 -12.47
C ILE A 218 17.47 -9.71 -11.74
N ASP A 219 17.18 -9.93 -10.46
CA ASP A 219 17.78 -10.98 -9.63
C ASP A 219 16.75 -11.48 -8.59
N GLU A 220 17.19 -12.25 -7.59
CA GLU A 220 16.31 -12.88 -6.59
C GLU A 220 15.54 -11.86 -5.76
N GLU A 221 16.10 -10.66 -5.57
CA GLU A 221 15.55 -9.62 -4.68
C GLU A 221 15.23 -8.29 -5.38
N THR A 222 15.55 -8.16 -6.69
CA THR A 222 15.39 -6.90 -7.44
C THR A 222 14.46 -7.06 -8.63
N THR A 223 13.53 -6.13 -8.77
CA THR A 223 12.61 -6.02 -9.90
C THR A 223 12.53 -4.59 -10.40
N ALA A 224 12.20 -4.41 -11.69
CA ALA A 224 11.85 -3.12 -12.27
C ALA A 224 10.77 -3.27 -13.33
N ASN A 225 9.95 -2.25 -13.50
CA ASN A 225 8.85 -2.27 -14.45
C ASN A 225 8.60 -0.89 -15.07
N VAL A 226 8.19 -0.88 -16.34
CA VAL A 226 7.57 0.27 -16.99
C VAL A 226 6.08 -0.02 -17.07
N GLY A 227 5.30 0.65 -16.22
CA GLY A 227 3.88 0.37 -16.04
C GLY A 227 2.96 1.24 -16.90
N ILE A 228 3.36 2.49 -17.20
CA ILE A 228 2.51 3.45 -17.92
C ILE A 228 3.34 4.16 -18.99
N VAL A 229 2.74 4.29 -20.17
CA VAL A 229 3.26 5.09 -21.30
C VAL A 229 2.09 5.90 -21.87
N GLU A 230 2.19 7.23 -21.79
CA GLU A 230 1.11 8.15 -22.17
C GLU A 230 1.63 9.22 -23.11
N GLY A 231 0.98 9.43 -24.26
CA GLY A 231 1.34 10.50 -25.18
C GLY A 231 0.68 10.36 -26.54
N GLY A 232 1.02 11.32 -27.43
CA GLY A 232 0.49 11.37 -28.79
C GLY A 232 -0.82 12.16 -28.91
N GLN A 233 -1.04 12.73 -30.11
CA GLN A 233 -2.24 13.53 -30.41
C GLN A 233 -2.94 13.05 -31.69
N ALA A 234 -2.18 12.73 -32.73
CA ALA A 234 -2.72 12.30 -34.02
C ALA A 234 -1.71 11.44 -34.79
N THR A 235 -2.22 10.55 -35.63
CA THR A 235 -1.41 9.58 -36.40
C THR A 235 -0.52 10.22 -37.47
N ASN A 236 -0.85 11.42 -37.94
CA ASN A 236 -0.11 12.16 -38.95
C ASN A 236 0.89 13.18 -38.37
N ILE A 237 1.12 13.16 -37.06
CA ILE A 237 2.09 14.00 -36.34
C ILE A 237 3.17 13.12 -35.72
N VAL A 238 4.46 13.43 -35.97
CA VAL A 238 5.58 12.86 -35.22
C VAL A 238 5.39 13.24 -33.75
N MET A 239 5.29 12.22 -32.88
CA MET A 239 4.93 12.41 -31.49
C MET A 239 5.91 13.31 -30.75
N PRO A 240 5.52 14.53 -30.31
CA PRO A 240 6.44 15.47 -29.69
C PRO A 240 6.65 15.25 -28.19
N GLU A 241 5.69 14.63 -27.51
CA GLU A 241 5.74 14.46 -26.05
C GLU A 241 5.25 13.08 -25.64
N LEU A 242 5.95 12.50 -24.67
CA LEU A 242 5.61 11.22 -24.07
C LEU A 242 5.99 11.21 -22.58
N LYS A 243 5.09 10.71 -21.76
CA LYS A 243 5.33 10.43 -20.34
C LYS A 243 5.48 8.92 -20.15
N VAL A 244 6.52 8.52 -19.45
CA VAL A 244 6.76 7.13 -19.03
C VAL A 244 6.78 7.08 -17.51
N VAL A 245 6.00 6.17 -16.92
CA VAL A 245 6.03 5.92 -15.46
C VAL A 245 6.54 4.50 -15.24
N ALA A 246 7.60 4.42 -14.44
CA ALA A 246 8.31 3.20 -14.11
C ALA A 246 8.56 3.10 -12.61
N GLU A 247 8.92 1.91 -12.16
CA GLU A 247 9.36 1.66 -10.79
C GLU A 247 10.49 0.65 -10.74
N ALA A 248 11.25 0.68 -9.65
CA ALA A 248 12.17 -0.38 -9.26
C ALA A 248 11.95 -0.74 -7.80
N ARG A 249 12.16 -2.02 -7.47
CA ARG A 249 12.06 -2.55 -6.10
C ARG A 249 13.23 -3.45 -5.80
N SER A 250 13.74 -3.40 -4.56
CA SER A 250 14.73 -4.36 -4.07
C SER A 250 14.70 -4.48 -2.55
N LEU A 251 15.06 -5.66 -2.04
CA LEU A 251 15.35 -5.87 -0.62
C LEU A 251 16.69 -5.24 -0.20
N ASN A 252 17.55 -4.92 -1.17
CA ASN A 252 18.86 -4.30 -0.98
C ASN A 252 18.85 -2.87 -1.53
N ASP A 253 19.16 -1.90 -0.68
CA ASP A 253 19.10 -0.49 -1.01
C ASP A 253 20.16 -0.07 -2.06
N GLU A 254 21.37 -0.65 -2.00
CA GLU A 254 22.40 -0.39 -2.99
C GLU A 254 22.00 -0.89 -4.39
N LYS A 255 21.38 -2.07 -4.47
CA LYS A 255 20.85 -2.60 -5.72
C LYS A 255 19.68 -1.78 -6.25
N LEU A 256 18.79 -1.32 -5.36
CA LEU A 256 17.68 -0.45 -5.76
C LEU A 256 18.21 0.86 -6.34
N THR A 257 19.16 1.48 -5.67
CA THR A 257 19.81 2.71 -6.14
C THR A 257 20.47 2.50 -7.49
N ALA A 258 21.28 1.45 -7.64
CA ALA A 258 21.97 1.15 -8.90
C ALA A 258 20.99 0.89 -10.06
N GLN A 259 19.86 0.19 -9.79
CA GLN A 259 18.84 -0.07 -10.79
C GLN A 259 18.13 1.22 -11.22
N VAL A 260 17.80 2.09 -10.27
CA VAL A 260 17.18 3.41 -10.55
C VAL A 260 18.13 4.28 -11.38
N GLU A 261 19.40 4.35 -11.01
CA GLU A 261 20.43 5.10 -11.77
C GLU A 261 20.58 4.55 -13.19
N HIS A 262 20.59 3.23 -13.35
CA HIS A 262 20.60 2.59 -14.66
C HIS A 262 19.41 3.03 -15.51
N MET A 263 18.18 2.98 -15.00
CA MET A 263 16.98 3.39 -15.73
C MET A 263 17.01 4.89 -16.10
N ILE A 264 17.44 5.73 -15.18
CA ILE A 264 17.60 7.18 -15.43
C ILE A 264 18.62 7.43 -16.53
N SER A 265 19.78 6.77 -16.46
CA SER A 265 20.83 6.95 -17.45
C SER A 265 20.41 6.53 -18.86
N THR A 266 19.63 5.43 -19.00
CA THR A 266 19.13 5.01 -20.32
C THR A 266 18.19 6.04 -20.94
N PHE A 267 17.31 6.68 -20.15
CA PHE A 267 16.48 7.80 -20.66
C PHE A 267 17.32 8.98 -21.11
N GLN A 268 18.31 9.37 -20.31
CA GLN A 268 19.18 10.52 -20.63
C GLN A 268 20.03 10.26 -21.87
N GLU A 269 20.63 9.08 -21.99
CA GLU A 269 21.45 8.68 -23.13
C GLU A 269 20.64 8.60 -24.42
N SER A 270 19.44 8.00 -24.34
CA SER A 270 18.54 7.91 -25.49
C SER A 270 18.03 9.29 -25.91
N ALA A 271 17.62 10.14 -24.98
CA ALA A 271 17.22 11.51 -25.30
C ALA A 271 18.38 12.27 -26.02
N LYS A 272 19.58 12.17 -25.50
CA LYS A 272 20.77 12.77 -26.12
C LYS A 272 21.04 12.20 -27.53
N GLN A 273 20.94 10.90 -27.71
CA GLN A 273 21.16 10.22 -29.00
C GLN A 273 20.20 10.72 -30.10
N PHE A 274 18.93 10.94 -29.74
CA PHE A 274 17.91 11.41 -30.68
C PHE A 274 17.79 12.96 -30.77
N GLY A 275 18.52 13.69 -29.93
CA GLY A 275 18.40 15.14 -29.86
C GLY A 275 17.11 15.63 -29.19
N ALA A 276 16.54 14.82 -28.33
CA ALA A 276 15.38 15.15 -27.52
C ALA A 276 15.81 15.67 -26.14
N GLU A 277 14.85 16.21 -25.40
CA GLU A 277 15.00 16.55 -23.98
C GLU A 277 14.25 15.53 -23.12
N VAL A 278 14.73 15.31 -21.90
CA VAL A 278 14.03 14.51 -20.91
C VAL A 278 14.08 15.16 -19.54
N GLU A 279 12.93 15.30 -18.91
CA GLU A 279 12.79 15.68 -17.51
C GLU A 279 12.49 14.41 -16.71
N ILE A 280 13.23 14.15 -15.63
CA ILE A 280 13.08 12.94 -14.82
C ILE A 280 12.83 13.33 -13.37
N GLU A 281 11.72 12.85 -12.82
CA GLU A 281 11.40 12.88 -11.40
C GLU A 281 11.57 11.47 -10.84
N SER A 282 12.29 11.34 -9.72
CA SER A 282 12.48 10.06 -9.05
C SER A 282 12.13 10.22 -7.57
N THR A 283 11.20 9.41 -7.08
CA THR A 283 10.67 9.53 -5.72
C THR A 283 10.74 8.19 -5.01
N ARG A 284 11.37 8.16 -3.84
CA ARG A 284 11.34 7.01 -2.93
C ARG A 284 9.94 6.92 -2.32
N ALA A 285 9.25 5.79 -2.52
CA ALA A 285 7.94 5.58 -1.93
C ALA A 285 8.06 5.06 -0.49
N TYR A 286 8.91 4.07 -0.28
CA TYR A 286 9.23 3.48 1.04
C TYR A 286 10.55 2.71 0.99
N ASP A 287 11.13 2.48 2.16
CA ASP A 287 12.38 1.75 2.31
C ASP A 287 12.15 0.25 2.47
N ALA A 288 13.16 -0.55 2.15
CA ALA A 288 13.16 -1.97 2.42
C ALA A 288 13.29 -2.24 3.93
N PHE A 289 12.69 -3.33 4.38
CA PHE A 289 13.02 -3.90 5.67
C PHE A 289 13.30 -5.40 5.56
N VAL A 290 14.19 -5.89 6.42
CA VAL A 290 14.49 -7.31 6.58
C VAL A 290 14.66 -7.57 8.07
N ILE A 291 13.80 -8.41 8.65
CA ILE A 291 13.87 -8.84 10.04
C ILE A 291 14.35 -10.29 10.04
N ALA A 292 15.42 -10.59 10.78
CA ALA A 292 15.96 -11.93 10.83
C ALA A 292 14.95 -12.96 11.42
N ASP A 293 14.96 -14.18 10.93
CA ASP A 293 14.04 -15.25 11.35
C ASP A 293 14.15 -15.61 12.84
N ASP A 294 15.30 -15.37 13.44
CA ASP A 294 15.60 -15.60 14.85
C ASP A 294 15.43 -14.34 15.72
N HIS A 295 14.95 -13.26 15.15
CA HIS A 295 14.65 -12.03 15.91
C HIS A 295 13.60 -12.33 16.99
N PRO A 296 13.78 -11.83 18.23
CA PRO A 296 12.86 -12.12 19.35
C PRO A 296 11.39 -11.82 19.04
N HIS A 297 11.12 -10.75 18.28
CA HIS A 297 9.77 -10.40 17.87
C HIS A 297 9.16 -11.47 16.95
N ILE A 298 9.91 -11.93 15.95
CA ILE A 298 9.47 -13.01 15.04
C ILE A 298 9.22 -14.31 15.82
N LEU A 299 10.11 -14.67 16.76
CA LEU A 299 9.95 -15.85 17.60
C LEU A 299 8.73 -15.74 18.55
N SER A 300 8.34 -14.54 18.97
CA SER A 300 7.18 -14.33 19.83
C SER A 300 5.82 -14.46 19.11
N ILE A 301 5.82 -14.38 17.77
CA ILE A 301 4.61 -14.51 16.93
C ILE A 301 4.41 -15.97 16.49
N LYS A 302 5.49 -16.75 16.38
CA LYS A 302 5.46 -18.20 16.07
C LYS A 302 4.92 -19.03 17.24
#